data_f4deb22197f0520efcc74fcb5cc7ce96
#
_entry.id   f4deb22197f0520efcc74fcb5cc7ce96
#
_cell.length_a   1.000
_cell.length_b   1.000
_cell.length_c   1.000
_cell.angle_alpha   90.00
_cell.angle_beta   90.00
_cell.angle_gamma   90.00
#
_symmetry.space_group_name_H-M   'P 1'
#
loop_
_entity.id
_entity.type
_entity.pdbx_description
1 polymer ?
#
loop_
_entity_poly.entity_id
_entity_poly.type
_entity_poly.pdbx_seq_one_letter_code
_entity_poly.pdbx_strand_id
1 'polypeptide(L)'
;MELEIVTVSLIALGVLVVLLSFGVPLPYCFGGALMSMTFLGGATMEGTLVWGFSQLSNPVLLCIPLFVFAGTLMSESGIAESLLKFVNVFVGRIRGGLGVVAAVSCAIIGAISGSGLTGIAATGPILIPEMAAKGYPRGYATALVANSSILGLLIPPSVIMIIYGWVTDTSILACFLATLGPGLLVTFMFCMVNLFMSRKFPLKLDPPKEMKEIVKEGVTMTSRALPALIMPLIILGGIYGGVMTPTEAAAVAVVYSLPVGFMIYKGLTFQTFLNAAKNSATAVGSIMIMIVFSLILSQIFVMEDVPQAMVEGVFTITQNKVLLLILINFLLFFVGMIVNDVTSIILLGPLLL
;
A
#
# COMPACT_ATOMS: atom_id res chain seq x y z
N MET A 1 3.86 -19.06 -39.24
CA MET A 1 4.18 -20.04 -38.17
C MET A 1 3.62 -19.36 -36.92
N GLU A 2 2.36 -19.64 -36.62
CA GLU A 2 1.69 -19.13 -35.42
C GLU A 2 2.36 -19.82 -34.22
N LEU A 3 3.12 -19.06 -33.45
CA LEU A 3 3.61 -19.51 -32.15
C LEU A 3 2.38 -19.80 -31.28
N GLU A 4 2.41 -20.95 -30.59
CA GLU A 4 1.34 -21.24 -29.63
C GLU A 4 1.19 -20.05 -28.66
N ILE A 5 -0.03 -19.61 -28.45
CA ILE A 5 -0.42 -18.45 -27.66
C ILE A 5 0.24 -18.43 -26.27
N VAL A 6 0.37 -19.61 -25.64
CA VAL A 6 1.08 -19.78 -24.37
C VAL A 6 2.56 -19.36 -24.49
N THR A 7 3.21 -19.73 -25.62
CA THR A 7 4.61 -19.36 -25.89
C THR A 7 4.77 -17.85 -26.04
N VAL A 8 3.84 -17.20 -26.76
CA VAL A 8 3.85 -15.73 -26.93
C VAL A 8 3.63 -15.02 -25.60
N SER A 9 2.73 -15.52 -24.79
CA SER A 9 2.45 -14.98 -23.43
C SER A 9 3.68 -15.12 -22.51
N LEU A 10 4.38 -16.26 -22.57
CA LEU A 10 5.63 -16.46 -21.82
C LEU A 10 6.74 -15.52 -22.31
N ILE A 11 6.83 -15.29 -23.63
CA ILE A 11 7.78 -14.32 -24.19
C ILE A 11 7.44 -12.92 -23.71
N ALA A 12 6.16 -12.52 -23.70
CA ALA A 12 5.73 -11.21 -23.22
C ALA A 12 6.07 -10.99 -21.73
N LEU A 13 5.83 -12.00 -20.89
CA LEU A 13 6.26 -11.99 -19.49
C LEU A 13 7.78 -11.94 -19.35
N GLY A 14 8.51 -12.70 -20.20
CA GLY A 14 9.97 -12.64 -20.25
C GLY A 14 10.50 -11.26 -20.61
N VAL A 15 9.92 -10.60 -21.62
CA VAL A 15 10.26 -9.22 -22.01
C VAL A 15 10.00 -8.25 -20.85
N LEU A 16 8.87 -8.38 -20.16
CA LEU A 16 8.55 -7.56 -19.00
C LEU A 16 9.64 -7.70 -17.92
N VAL A 17 10.00 -8.93 -17.54
CA VAL A 17 11.02 -9.20 -16.50
C VAL A 17 12.40 -8.71 -16.93
N VAL A 18 12.77 -8.90 -18.20
CA VAL A 18 14.06 -8.42 -18.75
C VAL A 18 14.13 -6.90 -18.70
N LEU A 19 13.12 -6.19 -19.20
CA LEU A 19 13.08 -4.72 -19.16
C LEU A 19 13.15 -4.20 -17.73
N LEU A 20 12.45 -4.85 -16.82
CA LEU A 20 12.46 -4.53 -15.39
C LEU A 20 13.86 -4.71 -14.78
N SER A 21 14.58 -5.77 -15.18
CA SER A 21 15.96 -6.04 -14.74
C SER A 21 16.95 -4.97 -15.22
N PHE A 22 16.67 -4.33 -16.35
CA PHE A 22 17.43 -3.18 -16.84
C PHE A 22 17.04 -1.84 -16.19
N GLY A 23 16.11 -1.84 -15.21
CA GLY A 23 15.69 -0.64 -14.52
C GLY A 23 14.72 0.25 -15.31
N VAL A 24 14.08 -0.30 -16.35
CA VAL A 24 13.05 0.41 -17.11
C VAL A 24 11.83 0.62 -16.21
N PRO A 25 11.22 1.82 -16.16
CA PRO A 25 10.02 2.04 -15.36
C PRO A 25 8.88 1.10 -15.77
N LEU A 26 8.16 0.57 -14.77
CA LEU A 26 7.10 -0.44 -14.92
C LEU A 26 6.10 -0.19 -16.07
N PRO A 27 5.54 1.03 -16.25
CA PRO A 27 4.63 1.28 -17.36
C PRO A 27 5.19 0.93 -18.73
N TYR A 28 6.47 1.23 -18.94
CA TYR A 28 7.15 0.92 -20.22
C TYR A 28 7.45 -0.57 -20.36
N CYS A 29 7.69 -1.29 -19.26
CA CYS A 29 7.83 -2.74 -19.29
C CYS A 29 6.56 -3.42 -19.77
N PHE A 30 5.37 -2.93 -19.30
CA PHE A 30 4.09 -3.39 -19.81
C PHE A 30 3.85 -3.02 -21.27
N GLY A 31 4.24 -1.80 -21.66
CA GLY A 31 4.23 -1.41 -23.08
C GLY A 31 5.06 -2.33 -23.96
N GLY A 32 6.26 -2.74 -23.50
CA GLY A 32 7.11 -3.70 -24.18
C GLY A 32 6.51 -5.10 -24.28
N ALA A 33 5.88 -5.57 -23.21
CA ALA A 33 5.15 -6.84 -23.20
C ALA A 33 3.97 -6.81 -24.19
N LEU A 34 3.19 -5.73 -24.20
CA LEU A 34 2.09 -5.52 -25.15
C LEU A 34 2.59 -5.52 -26.61
N MET A 35 3.67 -4.80 -26.89
CA MET A 35 4.28 -4.81 -28.22
C MET A 35 4.69 -6.23 -28.64
N SER A 36 5.29 -7.03 -27.74
CA SER A 36 5.65 -8.40 -28.06
C SER A 36 4.43 -9.27 -28.39
N MET A 37 3.31 -9.13 -27.65
CA MET A 37 2.05 -9.82 -27.94
C MET A 37 1.48 -9.43 -29.31
N THR A 38 1.55 -8.15 -29.68
CA THR A 38 1.06 -7.67 -30.97
C THR A 38 1.92 -8.16 -32.14
N PHE A 39 3.25 -8.06 -32.02
CA PHE A 39 4.14 -8.43 -33.12
C PHE A 39 4.30 -9.95 -33.31
N LEU A 40 4.24 -10.73 -32.25
CA LEU A 40 4.45 -12.17 -32.28
C LEU A 40 3.13 -12.96 -32.27
N GLY A 41 2.11 -12.46 -31.59
CA GLY A 41 0.81 -13.12 -31.43
C GLY A 41 -0.31 -12.61 -32.35
N GLY A 42 -0.03 -11.52 -33.11
CA GLY A 42 -1.07 -10.94 -34.00
C GLY A 42 -2.24 -10.28 -33.27
N ALA A 43 -2.12 -10.03 -31.95
CA ALA A 43 -3.18 -9.40 -31.17
C ALA A 43 -3.49 -7.99 -31.70
N THR A 44 -4.77 -7.69 -31.92
CA THR A 44 -5.22 -6.39 -32.44
C THR A 44 -5.27 -5.36 -31.31
N MET A 45 -4.45 -4.30 -31.42
CA MET A 45 -4.38 -3.26 -30.38
C MET A 45 -5.49 -2.22 -30.44
N GLU A 46 -6.12 -1.98 -31.61
CA GLU A 46 -7.02 -0.85 -31.81
C GLU A 46 -8.20 -0.83 -30.83
N GLY A 47 -8.93 -1.94 -30.72
CA GLY A 47 -10.07 -2.06 -29.80
C GLY A 47 -9.67 -2.07 -28.34
N THR A 48 -8.57 -2.77 -28.00
CA THR A 48 -8.08 -2.93 -26.63
C THR A 48 -7.50 -1.65 -26.04
N LEU A 49 -6.86 -0.80 -26.85
CA LEU A 49 -6.39 0.52 -26.40
C LEU A 49 -7.56 1.44 -26.04
N VAL A 50 -8.59 1.51 -26.91
CA VAL A 50 -9.80 2.32 -26.67
C VAL A 50 -10.52 1.80 -25.43
N TRP A 51 -10.67 0.48 -25.30
CA TRP A 51 -11.27 -0.15 -24.14
C TRP A 51 -10.49 0.16 -22.85
N GLY A 52 -9.17 -0.06 -22.84
CA GLY A 52 -8.33 0.20 -21.67
C GLY A 52 -8.38 1.65 -21.21
N PHE A 53 -8.41 2.60 -22.16
CA PHE A 53 -8.57 4.01 -21.83
C PHE A 53 -9.97 4.34 -21.29
N SER A 54 -11.02 3.72 -21.83
CA SER A 54 -12.40 3.89 -21.35
C SER A 54 -12.59 3.43 -19.91
N GLN A 55 -11.85 2.39 -19.48
CA GLN A 55 -11.89 1.89 -18.11
C GLN A 55 -11.41 2.92 -17.07
N LEU A 56 -10.53 3.86 -17.46
CA LEU A 56 -10.11 4.96 -16.56
C LEU A 56 -11.25 5.93 -16.22
N SER A 57 -12.31 5.95 -16.99
CA SER A 57 -13.49 6.80 -16.73
C SER A 57 -14.40 6.25 -15.63
N ASN A 58 -14.01 5.14 -14.96
CA ASN A 58 -14.79 4.58 -13.87
C ASN A 58 -14.73 5.48 -12.62
N PRO A 59 -15.89 5.91 -12.05
CA PRO A 59 -15.93 6.77 -10.87
C PRO A 59 -15.22 6.20 -9.64
N VAL A 60 -15.11 4.88 -9.53
CA VAL A 60 -14.40 4.22 -8.43
C VAL A 60 -12.91 4.57 -8.44
N LEU A 61 -12.30 4.70 -9.61
CA LEU A 61 -10.89 5.06 -9.73
C LEU A 61 -10.59 6.49 -9.25
N LEU A 62 -11.59 7.36 -9.18
CA LEU A 62 -11.43 8.72 -8.66
C LEU A 62 -11.05 8.74 -7.17
N CYS A 63 -11.37 7.68 -6.41
CA CYS A 63 -10.94 7.61 -5.01
C CYS A 63 -9.43 7.47 -4.87
N ILE A 64 -8.70 6.92 -5.86
CA ILE A 64 -7.23 6.78 -5.81
C ILE A 64 -6.54 8.14 -5.72
N PRO A 65 -6.74 9.09 -6.67
CA PRO A 65 -6.13 10.41 -6.58
C PRO A 65 -6.54 11.17 -5.32
N LEU A 66 -7.79 11.01 -4.87
CA LEU A 66 -8.28 11.68 -3.67
C LEU A 66 -7.60 11.15 -2.40
N PHE A 67 -7.49 9.82 -2.21
CA PHE A 67 -6.79 9.24 -1.07
C PHE A 67 -5.29 9.55 -1.09
N VAL A 68 -4.64 9.44 -2.25
CA VAL A 68 -3.21 9.81 -2.39
C VAL A 68 -3.00 11.26 -2.02
N PHE A 69 -3.87 12.16 -2.47
CA PHE A 69 -3.77 13.57 -2.15
C PHE A 69 -4.03 13.85 -0.67
N ALA A 70 -5.09 13.28 -0.09
CA ALA A 70 -5.38 13.40 1.34
C ALA A 70 -4.21 12.90 2.19
N GLY A 71 -3.65 11.73 1.87
CA GLY A 71 -2.50 11.15 2.56
C GLY A 71 -1.26 12.02 2.46
N THR A 72 -0.99 12.61 1.28
CA THR A 72 0.16 13.51 1.08
C THR A 72 -0.03 14.82 1.87
N LEU A 73 -1.22 15.42 1.82
CA LEU A 73 -1.54 16.60 2.62
C LEU A 73 -1.34 16.36 4.13
N MET A 74 -1.81 15.23 4.61
CA MET A 74 -1.65 14.83 6.01
C MET A 74 -0.18 14.60 6.37
N SER A 75 0.61 14.00 5.49
CA SER A 75 2.04 13.78 5.69
C SER A 75 2.82 15.10 5.76
N GLU A 76 2.56 16.01 4.82
CA GLU A 76 3.22 17.33 4.77
C GLU A 76 2.79 18.27 5.91
N SER A 77 1.65 18.01 6.55
CA SER A 77 1.15 18.82 7.68
C SER A 77 1.89 18.60 9.01
N GLY A 78 2.87 17.66 9.07
CA GLY A 78 3.62 17.36 10.29
C GLY A 78 2.88 16.44 11.29
N ILE A 79 1.83 15.80 10.85
CA ILE A 79 1.03 14.85 11.65
C ILE A 79 1.86 13.67 12.13
N ALA A 80 2.78 13.18 11.29
CA ALA A 80 3.61 12.03 11.60
C ALA A 80 4.34 12.18 12.95
N GLU A 81 4.92 13.36 13.20
CA GLU A 81 5.61 13.64 14.47
C GLU A 81 4.65 13.60 15.68
N SER A 82 3.41 14.09 15.53
CA SER A 82 2.41 14.06 16.58
C SER A 82 1.93 12.63 16.88
N LEU A 83 1.75 11.81 15.85
CA LEU A 83 1.39 10.40 15.99
C LEU A 83 2.52 9.57 16.62
N LEU A 84 3.77 9.81 16.20
CA LEU A 84 4.94 9.16 16.80
C LEU A 84 5.03 9.47 18.29
N LYS A 85 4.89 10.74 18.69
CA LYS A 85 4.88 11.16 20.09
C LYS A 85 3.74 10.53 20.87
N PHE A 86 2.53 10.48 20.28
CA PHE A 86 1.37 9.85 20.88
C PHE A 86 1.63 8.37 21.17
N VAL A 87 2.06 7.58 20.20
CA VAL A 87 2.35 6.14 20.38
C VAL A 87 3.50 5.96 21.37
N ASN A 88 4.54 6.80 21.31
CA ASN A 88 5.72 6.72 22.17
C ASN A 88 5.38 6.91 23.67
N VAL A 89 4.40 7.71 24.00
CA VAL A 89 3.96 7.88 25.40
C VAL A 89 3.48 6.56 26.01
N PHE A 90 2.78 5.74 25.25
CA PHE A 90 2.20 4.49 25.74
C PHE A 90 3.20 3.33 25.77
N VAL A 91 4.03 3.22 24.72
CA VAL A 91 4.87 2.02 24.55
C VAL A 91 6.37 2.32 24.45
N GLY A 92 6.79 3.57 24.30
CA GLY A 92 8.20 3.92 24.06
C GLY A 92 9.15 3.58 25.20
N ARG A 93 8.63 3.45 26.42
CA ARG A 93 9.43 3.24 27.66
C ARG A 93 9.75 1.79 27.98
N ILE A 94 9.05 0.85 27.38
CA ILE A 94 9.36 -0.56 27.58
C ILE A 94 10.58 -0.93 26.74
N ARG A 95 11.31 -1.97 27.18
CA ARG A 95 12.41 -2.49 26.40
C ARG A 95 11.92 -2.97 25.04
N GLY A 96 12.42 -2.38 23.96
CA GLY A 96 11.90 -2.63 22.63
C GLY A 96 10.80 -1.66 22.19
N GLY A 97 10.38 -0.73 23.05
CA GLY A 97 9.25 0.16 22.83
C GLY A 97 9.35 1.00 21.56
N LEU A 98 10.52 1.55 21.23
CA LEU A 98 10.68 2.32 19.98
C LEU A 98 10.41 1.50 18.71
N GLY A 99 10.71 0.20 18.72
CA GLY A 99 10.34 -0.65 17.58
C GLY A 99 8.83 -0.91 17.51
N VAL A 100 8.13 -0.97 18.65
CA VAL A 100 6.66 -1.01 18.70
C VAL A 100 6.09 0.31 18.19
N VAL A 101 6.68 1.46 18.60
CA VAL A 101 6.30 2.79 18.06
C VAL A 101 6.44 2.80 16.55
N ALA A 102 7.53 2.25 15.99
CA ALA A 102 7.72 2.18 14.54
C ALA A 102 6.60 1.39 13.84
N ALA A 103 6.31 0.17 14.30
CA ALA A 103 5.27 -0.67 13.70
C ALA A 103 3.88 -0.03 13.81
N VAL A 104 3.48 0.39 14.99
CA VAL A 104 2.15 0.98 15.23
C VAL A 104 1.97 2.31 14.50
N SER A 105 3.01 3.16 14.47
CA SER A 105 2.93 4.44 13.76
C SER A 105 2.88 4.24 12.24
N CYS A 106 3.63 3.28 11.68
CA CYS A 106 3.50 2.92 10.27
C CYS A 106 2.08 2.43 9.94
N ALA A 107 1.47 1.62 10.83
CA ALA A 107 0.10 1.17 10.69
C ALA A 107 -0.91 2.34 10.66
N ILE A 108 -0.80 3.27 11.60
CA ILE A 108 -1.71 4.43 11.69
C ILE A 108 -1.50 5.39 10.51
N ILE A 109 -0.24 5.75 10.19
CA ILE A 109 0.07 6.65 9.08
C ILE A 109 -0.34 6.00 7.75
N GLY A 110 -0.12 4.70 7.62
CA GLY A 110 -0.56 3.92 6.48
C GLY A 110 -2.07 3.95 6.32
N ALA A 111 -2.83 3.72 7.39
CA ALA A 111 -4.29 3.80 7.40
C ALA A 111 -4.82 5.21 7.05
N ILE A 112 -4.04 6.27 7.27
CA ILE A 112 -4.40 7.63 6.85
C ILE A 112 -4.12 7.83 5.35
N SER A 113 -2.98 7.36 4.86
CA SER A 113 -2.50 7.63 3.50
C SER A 113 -2.89 6.57 2.47
N GLY A 114 -3.28 5.37 2.92
CA GLY A 114 -3.53 4.22 2.05
C GLY A 114 -2.28 3.70 1.33
N SER A 115 -1.08 4.09 1.76
CA SER A 115 0.19 3.81 1.08
C SER A 115 1.30 3.41 2.06
N GLY A 116 1.99 2.31 1.76
CA GLY A 116 3.15 1.88 2.54
C GLY A 116 4.34 2.83 2.45
N LEU A 117 4.58 3.41 1.28
CA LEU A 117 5.70 4.34 1.06
C LEU A 117 5.61 5.59 1.95
N THR A 118 4.40 6.11 2.16
CA THR A 118 4.16 7.24 3.06
C THR A 118 4.55 6.90 4.51
N GLY A 119 4.29 5.67 4.95
CA GLY A 119 4.71 5.18 6.26
C GLY A 119 6.24 5.26 6.44
N ILE A 120 7.01 4.77 5.47
CA ILE A 120 8.48 4.84 5.51
C ILE A 120 8.97 6.30 5.47
N ALA A 121 8.45 7.09 4.55
CA ALA A 121 8.88 8.47 4.37
C ALA A 121 8.63 9.34 5.61
N ALA A 122 7.53 9.10 6.31
CA ALA A 122 7.13 9.84 7.49
C ALA A 122 7.85 9.36 8.78
N THR A 123 8.08 8.07 8.94
CA THR A 123 8.64 7.49 10.18
C THR A 123 10.14 7.25 10.10
N GLY A 124 10.65 6.86 8.94
CA GLY A 124 12.05 6.46 8.76
C GLY A 124 13.06 7.52 9.16
N PRO A 125 12.98 8.75 8.65
CA PRO A 125 13.92 9.82 8.99
C PRO A 125 13.96 10.16 10.48
N ILE A 126 12.87 9.95 11.20
CA ILE A 126 12.75 10.26 12.63
C ILE A 126 13.19 9.06 13.47
N LEU A 127 12.60 7.89 13.23
CA LEU A 127 12.78 6.73 14.12
C LEU A 127 14.07 5.98 13.91
N ILE A 128 14.59 5.86 12.68
CA ILE A 128 15.83 5.10 12.44
C ILE A 128 17.02 5.71 13.19
N PRO A 129 17.27 7.04 13.14
CA PRO A 129 18.34 7.66 13.93
C PRO A 129 18.08 7.56 15.44
N GLU A 130 16.84 7.74 15.90
CA GLU A 130 16.49 7.66 17.32
C GLU A 130 16.70 6.24 17.87
N MET A 131 16.26 5.22 17.15
CA MET A 131 16.49 3.82 17.50
C MET A 131 17.98 3.51 17.57
N ALA A 132 18.78 3.98 16.60
CA ALA A 132 20.23 3.78 16.58
C ALA A 132 20.90 4.45 17.80
N ALA A 133 20.49 5.66 18.17
CA ALA A 133 20.99 6.37 19.36
C ALA A 133 20.66 5.65 20.67
N LYS A 134 19.52 4.93 20.70
CA LYS A 134 19.09 4.08 21.83
C LYS A 134 19.72 2.69 21.86
N GLY A 135 20.59 2.35 20.88
CA GLY A 135 21.35 1.10 20.88
C GLY A 135 20.79 -0.01 19.99
N TYR A 136 19.81 0.28 19.15
CA TYR A 136 19.41 -0.68 18.09
C TYR A 136 20.46 -0.70 16.98
N PRO A 137 20.81 -1.87 16.42
CA PRO A 137 21.57 -1.93 15.18
C PRO A 137 20.83 -1.16 14.06
N ARG A 138 21.53 -0.27 13.37
CA ARG A 138 20.90 0.58 12.34
C ARG A 138 20.21 -0.24 11.25
N GLY A 139 20.83 -1.35 10.81
CA GLY A 139 20.23 -2.27 9.84
C GLY A 139 18.92 -2.88 10.32
N TYR A 140 18.84 -3.25 11.62
CA TYR A 140 17.59 -3.75 12.21
C TYR A 140 16.50 -2.67 12.26
N ALA A 141 16.84 -1.45 12.69
CA ALA A 141 15.88 -0.34 12.72
C ALA A 141 15.33 -0.03 11.33
N THR A 142 16.21 0.01 10.32
CA THR A 142 15.81 0.21 8.92
C THR A 142 14.91 -0.92 8.41
N ALA A 143 15.28 -2.17 8.65
CA ALA A 143 14.50 -3.33 8.26
C ALA A 143 13.12 -3.35 8.92
N LEU A 144 13.03 -3.02 10.22
CA LEU A 144 11.77 -2.96 10.94
C LEU A 144 10.84 -1.89 10.38
N VAL A 145 11.33 -0.68 10.14
CA VAL A 145 10.53 0.41 9.55
C VAL A 145 10.09 0.05 8.13
N ALA A 146 11.01 -0.49 7.31
CA ALA A 146 10.70 -0.89 5.93
C ALA A 146 9.64 -1.99 5.89
N ASN A 147 9.76 -3.04 6.71
CA ASN A 147 8.75 -4.10 6.76
C ASN A 147 7.42 -3.62 7.36
N SER A 148 7.46 -2.73 8.36
CA SER A 148 6.23 -2.19 8.96
C SER A 148 5.42 -1.32 8.00
N SER A 149 6.01 -0.84 6.92
CA SER A 149 5.30 -0.04 5.90
C SER A 149 4.19 -0.82 5.18
N ILE A 150 4.32 -2.15 5.09
CA ILE A 150 3.28 -3.01 4.50
C ILE A 150 1.94 -2.88 5.23
N LEU A 151 1.96 -2.49 6.50
CA LEU A 151 0.76 -2.27 7.29
C LEU A 151 -0.12 -1.17 6.71
N GLY A 152 0.48 -0.17 6.04
CA GLY A 152 -0.25 0.87 5.32
C GLY A 152 -1.00 0.38 4.06
N LEU A 153 -0.69 -0.81 3.58
CA LEU A 153 -1.40 -1.46 2.47
C LEU A 153 -2.49 -2.41 2.99
N LEU A 154 -2.30 -2.98 4.20
CA LEU A 154 -3.21 -3.95 4.79
C LEU A 154 -4.32 -3.27 5.63
N ILE A 155 -3.99 -2.21 6.35
CA ILE A 155 -4.95 -1.54 7.23
C ILE A 155 -5.74 -0.51 6.43
N PRO A 156 -7.10 -0.63 6.37
CA PRO A 156 -7.92 0.30 5.60
C PRO A 156 -7.90 1.75 6.15
N PRO A 157 -8.16 2.73 5.27
CA PRO A 157 -8.36 2.63 3.83
C PRO A 157 -7.07 2.39 3.06
N SER A 158 -7.11 1.51 2.07
CA SER A 158 -5.95 1.13 1.26
C SER A 158 -6.24 1.29 -0.23
N VAL A 159 -5.38 2.02 -0.94
CA VAL A 159 -5.50 2.23 -2.39
C VAL A 159 -5.46 0.90 -3.14
N ILE A 160 -4.65 -0.04 -2.67
CA ILE A 160 -4.50 -1.36 -3.30
C ILE A 160 -5.78 -2.18 -3.20
N MET A 161 -6.48 -2.14 -2.06
CA MET A 161 -7.75 -2.84 -1.89
C MET A 161 -8.87 -2.23 -2.74
N ILE A 162 -8.80 -0.94 -3.04
CA ILE A 162 -9.72 -0.28 -3.97
C ILE A 162 -9.49 -0.81 -5.40
N ILE A 163 -8.25 -0.89 -5.82
CA ILE A 163 -7.88 -1.43 -7.14
C ILE A 163 -8.29 -2.91 -7.23
N TYR A 164 -8.04 -3.70 -6.18
CA TYR A 164 -8.46 -5.09 -6.13
C TYR A 164 -9.98 -5.21 -6.29
N GLY A 165 -10.75 -4.52 -5.45
CA GLY A 165 -12.21 -4.55 -5.51
C GLY A 165 -12.76 -4.12 -6.87
N TRP A 166 -12.12 -3.13 -7.52
CA TRP A 166 -12.53 -2.67 -8.84
C TRP A 166 -12.19 -3.70 -9.94
N VAL A 167 -10.97 -4.27 -9.94
CA VAL A 167 -10.53 -5.23 -10.98
C VAL A 167 -11.29 -6.55 -10.87
N THR A 168 -11.65 -6.96 -9.66
CA THR A 168 -12.32 -8.24 -9.38
C THR A 168 -13.83 -8.12 -9.25
N ASP A 169 -14.39 -6.93 -9.51
CA ASP A 169 -15.80 -6.59 -9.31
C ASP A 169 -16.33 -6.98 -7.91
N THR A 170 -15.46 -6.88 -6.91
CA THR A 170 -15.75 -7.22 -5.52
C THR A 170 -16.03 -5.95 -4.71
N SER A 171 -16.93 -6.03 -3.75
CA SER A 171 -17.23 -4.89 -2.87
C SER A 171 -15.97 -4.37 -2.16
N ILE A 172 -15.62 -3.09 -2.37
CA ILE A 172 -14.47 -2.44 -1.71
C ILE A 172 -14.61 -2.48 -0.20
N LEU A 173 -15.83 -2.37 0.32
CA LEU A 173 -16.13 -2.53 1.74
C LEU A 173 -15.74 -3.92 2.23
N ALA A 174 -16.08 -4.98 1.48
CA ALA A 174 -15.71 -6.34 1.82
C ALA A 174 -14.18 -6.53 1.80
N CYS A 175 -13.49 -5.94 0.82
CA CYS A 175 -12.02 -5.95 0.73
C CYS A 175 -11.38 -5.29 1.96
N PHE A 176 -11.90 -4.14 2.40
CA PHE A 176 -11.41 -3.45 3.59
C PHE A 176 -11.64 -4.26 4.86
N LEU A 177 -12.80 -4.89 5.02
CA LEU A 177 -13.08 -5.75 6.18
C LEU A 177 -12.19 -6.99 6.20
N ALA A 178 -11.96 -7.59 5.04
CA ALA A 178 -11.13 -8.79 4.91
C ALA A 178 -9.66 -8.54 5.28
N THR A 179 -9.13 -7.35 5.02
CA THR A 179 -7.72 -7.01 5.28
C THR A 179 -7.47 -6.44 6.67
N LEU A 180 -8.50 -5.94 7.35
CA LEU A 180 -8.35 -5.35 8.70
C LEU A 180 -7.84 -6.37 9.71
N GLY A 181 -8.41 -7.57 9.74
CA GLY A 181 -8.00 -8.65 10.65
C GLY A 181 -6.54 -9.08 10.44
N PRO A 182 -6.16 -9.50 9.23
CA PRO A 182 -4.78 -9.78 8.89
C PRO A 182 -3.82 -8.62 9.17
N GLY A 183 -4.20 -7.37 8.87
CA GLY A 183 -3.39 -6.19 9.14
C GLY A 183 -3.09 -5.99 10.63
N LEU A 184 -4.10 -6.16 11.49
CA LEU A 184 -3.92 -6.11 12.94
C LEU A 184 -3.05 -7.26 13.45
N LEU A 185 -3.25 -8.48 12.91
CA LEU A 185 -2.43 -9.64 13.26
C LEU A 185 -0.96 -9.41 12.91
N VAL A 186 -0.67 -8.94 11.69
CA VAL A 186 0.71 -8.65 11.26
C VAL A 186 1.32 -7.53 12.09
N THR A 187 0.56 -6.49 12.44
CA THR A 187 1.01 -5.43 13.36
C THR A 187 1.42 -6.03 14.70
N PHE A 188 0.58 -6.87 15.27
CA PHE A 188 0.87 -7.56 16.52
C PHE A 188 2.12 -8.44 16.40
N MET A 189 2.27 -9.20 15.31
CA MET A 189 3.44 -10.04 15.07
C MET A 189 4.73 -9.22 14.97
N PHE A 190 4.73 -8.08 14.26
CA PHE A 190 5.89 -7.20 14.20
C PHE A 190 6.26 -6.65 15.59
N CYS A 191 5.26 -6.26 16.38
CA CYS A 191 5.51 -5.82 17.76
C CYS A 191 6.13 -6.95 18.59
N MET A 192 5.59 -8.17 18.52
CA MET A 192 6.12 -9.32 19.26
C MET A 192 7.52 -9.70 18.83
N VAL A 193 7.79 -9.83 17.54
CA VAL A 193 9.13 -10.12 17.01
C VAL A 193 10.13 -9.05 17.46
N ASN A 194 9.74 -7.76 17.37
CA ASN A 194 10.59 -6.69 17.84
C ASN A 194 10.87 -6.77 19.35
N LEU A 195 9.88 -7.05 20.18
CA LEU A 195 10.07 -7.21 21.63
C LEU A 195 11.00 -8.38 21.97
N PHE A 196 10.92 -9.49 21.23
CA PHE A 196 11.84 -10.62 21.38
C PHE A 196 13.27 -10.27 20.95
N MET A 197 13.42 -9.67 19.77
CA MET A 197 14.72 -9.30 19.22
C MET A 197 15.42 -8.22 20.04
N SER A 198 14.66 -7.27 20.57
CA SER A 198 15.18 -6.18 21.41
C SER A 198 15.86 -6.65 22.68
N ARG A 199 15.56 -7.86 23.17
CA ARG A 199 16.25 -8.46 24.31
C ARG A 199 17.74 -8.74 24.04
N LYS A 200 18.12 -8.90 22.77
CA LYS A 200 19.51 -9.16 22.35
C LYS A 200 20.33 -7.89 22.19
N PHE A 201 19.71 -6.72 22.21
CA PHE A 201 20.40 -5.46 21.96
C PHE A 201 20.71 -4.72 23.27
N PRO A 202 21.84 -3.98 23.35
CA PRO A 202 22.21 -3.17 24.52
C PRO A 202 21.43 -1.86 24.55
N LEU A 203 20.12 -1.94 24.75
CA LEU A 203 19.23 -0.79 24.67
C LEU A 203 19.35 0.11 25.90
N LYS A 204 19.45 1.41 25.66
CA LYS A 204 19.36 2.45 26.68
C LYS A 204 17.89 2.75 26.95
N LEU A 205 17.44 2.48 28.16
CA LEU A 205 16.09 2.78 28.61
C LEU A 205 16.03 4.21 29.16
N ASP A 206 14.93 4.89 28.89
CA ASP A 206 14.68 6.17 29.53
C ASP A 206 14.39 5.98 31.02
N PRO A 207 14.74 6.97 31.87
CA PRO A 207 14.46 6.89 33.29
C PRO A 207 12.94 6.80 33.53
N PRO A 208 12.50 6.09 34.57
CA PRO A 208 11.11 6.00 34.92
C PRO A 208 10.56 7.39 35.26
N LYS A 209 9.43 7.78 34.67
CA LYS A 209 8.69 8.99 35.03
C LYS A 209 7.58 8.65 36.03
N GLU A 210 7.17 9.63 36.80
CA GLU A 210 6.02 9.47 37.69
C GLU A 210 4.72 9.23 36.88
N MET A 211 3.83 8.43 37.44
CA MET A 211 2.55 8.11 36.77
C MET A 211 1.73 9.38 36.42
N LYS A 212 1.80 10.39 37.28
CA LYS A 212 1.11 11.69 37.04
C LYS A 212 1.64 12.41 35.79
N GLU A 213 2.98 12.36 35.57
CA GLU A 213 3.60 12.95 34.38
C GLU A 213 3.22 12.17 33.12
N ILE A 214 3.18 10.84 33.20
CA ILE A 214 2.77 9.97 32.10
C ILE A 214 1.33 10.26 31.67
N VAL A 215 0.42 10.38 32.64
CA VAL A 215 -0.98 10.67 32.34
C VAL A 215 -1.14 12.07 31.75
N LYS A 216 -0.45 13.09 32.31
CA LYS A 216 -0.50 14.46 31.79
C LYS A 216 0.08 14.54 30.37
N GLU A 217 1.23 13.91 30.13
CA GLU A 217 1.85 13.81 28.81
C GLU A 217 0.96 13.05 27.84
N GLY A 218 0.34 11.94 28.28
CA GLY A 218 -0.61 11.14 27.51
C GLY A 218 -1.83 11.96 27.06
N VAL A 219 -2.49 12.68 27.97
CA VAL A 219 -3.62 13.53 27.65
C VAL A 219 -3.25 14.62 26.64
N THR A 220 -2.09 15.26 26.85
CA THR A 220 -1.61 16.31 25.94
C THR A 220 -1.27 15.76 24.55
N MET A 221 -0.62 14.61 24.47
CA MET A 221 -0.26 14.00 23.18
C MET A 221 -1.49 13.42 22.48
N THR A 222 -2.44 12.84 23.24
CA THR A 222 -3.72 12.38 22.68
C THR A 222 -4.50 13.53 22.08
N SER A 223 -4.62 14.65 22.76
CA SER A 223 -5.35 15.82 22.22
C SER A 223 -4.69 16.38 20.96
N ARG A 224 -3.37 16.30 20.84
CA ARG A 224 -2.64 16.71 19.64
C ARG A 224 -2.77 15.70 18.50
N ALA A 225 -2.80 14.41 18.81
CA ALA A 225 -2.95 13.36 17.79
C ALA A 225 -4.41 13.15 17.36
N LEU A 226 -5.37 13.58 18.18
CA LEU A 226 -6.81 13.34 17.95
C LEU A 226 -7.29 13.76 16.56
N PRO A 227 -6.95 14.96 16.04
CA PRO A 227 -7.38 15.34 14.69
C PRO A 227 -6.88 14.38 13.60
N ALA A 228 -5.67 13.83 13.75
CA ALA A 228 -5.16 12.84 12.81
C ALA A 228 -5.88 11.48 12.92
N LEU A 229 -6.18 11.05 14.16
CA LEU A 229 -6.86 9.79 14.44
C LEU A 229 -8.34 9.79 14.06
N ILE A 230 -8.98 10.97 14.05
CA ILE A 230 -10.38 11.13 13.62
C ILE A 230 -10.54 10.85 12.12
N MET A 231 -9.54 11.13 11.29
CA MET A 231 -9.64 10.94 9.84
C MET A 231 -9.94 9.48 9.42
N PRO A 232 -9.18 8.47 9.86
CA PRO A 232 -9.55 7.08 9.59
C PRO A 232 -10.93 6.70 10.13
N LEU A 233 -11.33 7.26 11.30
CA LEU A 233 -12.65 7.00 11.87
C LEU A 233 -13.77 7.59 11.02
N ILE A 234 -13.61 8.79 10.46
CA ILE A 234 -14.58 9.40 9.55
C ILE A 234 -14.70 8.53 8.28
N ILE A 235 -13.58 8.14 7.68
CA ILE A 235 -13.56 7.37 6.45
C ILE A 235 -14.22 6.00 6.67
N LEU A 236 -13.69 5.22 7.61
CA LEU A 236 -14.17 3.86 7.86
C LEU A 236 -15.59 3.87 8.44
N GLY A 237 -15.89 4.80 9.36
CA GLY A 237 -17.22 4.96 9.92
C GLY A 237 -18.26 5.34 8.86
N GLY A 238 -17.90 6.22 7.93
CA GLY A 238 -18.76 6.63 6.83
C GLY A 238 -19.03 5.50 5.83
N ILE A 239 -17.97 4.75 5.46
CA ILE A 239 -18.08 3.62 4.53
C ILE A 239 -18.80 2.44 5.19
N TYR A 240 -18.42 2.04 6.41
CA TYR A 240 -19.02 0.90 7.11
C TYR A 240 -20.45 1.20 7.60
N GLY A 241 -20.75 2.47 7.90
CA GLY A 241 -22.09 2.91 8.21
C GLY A 241 -23.03 3.02 7.00
N GLY A 242 -22.51 2.78 5.77
CA GLY A 242 -23.30 2.91 4.53
C GLY A 242 -23.71 4.34 4.19
N VAL A 243 -23.08 5.33 4.82
CA VAL A 243 -23.38 6.76 4.63
C VAL A 243 -22.63 7.35 3.45
N MET A 244 -21.44 6.80 3.15
CA MET A 244 -20.56 7.28 2.09
C MET A 244 -20.05 6.12 1.24
N THR A 245 -19.94 6.37 -0.06
CA THR A 245 -19.15 5.54 -0.97
C THR A 245 -17.64 5.76 -0.72
N PRO A 246 -16.75 4.85 -1.14
CA PRO A 246 -15.31 5.04 -1.02
C PRO A 246 -14.81 6.35 -1.65
N THR A 247 -15.41 6.76 -2.78
CA THR A 247 -15.05 8.01 -3.48
C THR A 247 -15.45 9.25 -2.68
N GLU A 248 -16.67 9.24 -2.11
CA GLU A 248 -17.13 10.33 -1.23
C GLU A 248 -16.30 10.41 0.04
N ALA A 249 -15.98 9.28 0.66
CA ALA A 249 -15.12 9.23 1.83
C ALA A 249 -13.72 9.78 1.54
N ALA A 250 -13.15 9.49 0.36
CA ALA A 250 -11.89 10.06 -0.09
C ALA A 250 -11.96 11.58 -0.29
N ALA A 251 -13.06 12.10 -0.85
CA ALA A 251 -13.29 13.53 -1.00
C ALA A 251 -13.40 14.22 0.38
N VAL A 252 -14.14 13.62 1.31
CA VAL A 252 -14.25 14.11 2.70
C VAL A 252 -12.88 14.10 3.38
N ALA A 253 -12.03 13.09 3.15
CA ALA A 253 -10.68 13.05 3.67
C ALA A 253 -9.81 14.22 3.19
N VAL A 254 -9.90 14.59 1.90
CA VAL A 254 -9.20 15.77 1.36
C VAL A 254 -9.72 17.04 2.04
N VAL A 255 -11.04 17.24 2.06
CA VAL A 255 -11.66 18.44 2.68
C VAL A 255 -11.29 18.54 4.16
N TYR A 256 -11.27 17.42 4.90
CA TYR A 256 -10.88 17.38 6.30
C TYR A 256 -9.39 17.68 6.51
N SER A 257 -8.52 17.19 5.62
CA SER A 257 -7.07 17.38 5.75
C SER A 257 -6.62 18.84 5.65
N LEU A 258 -7.38 19.68 4.93
CA LEU A 258 -7.05 21.10 4.74
C LEU A 258 -7.10 21.89 6.05
N PRO A 259 -8.25 22.00 6.77
CA PRO A 259 -8.30 22.73 8.04
C PRO A 259 -7.37 22.10 9.09
N VAL A 260 -7.24 20.78 9.11
CA VAL A 260 -6.32 20.10 10.03
C VAL A 260 -4.87 20.50 9.78
N GLY A 261 -4.44 20.52 8.53
CA GLY A 261 -3.07 20.88 8.15
C GLY A 261 -2.75 22.36 8.31
N PHE A 262 -3.66 23.25 7.88
CA PHE A 262 -3.45 24.70 7.92
C PHE A 262 -3.66 25.31 9.31
N MET A 263 -4.71 24.90 10.04
CA MET A 263 -5.15 25.57 11.26
C MET A 263 -4.69 24.84 12.52
N ILE A 264 -4.78 23.51 12.56
CA ILE A 264 -4.49 22.71 13.76
C ILE A 264 -3.01 22.42 13.88
N TYR A 265 -2.42 21.77 12.89
CA TYR A 265 -1.00 21.42 12.92
C TYR A 265 -0.09 22.54 12.41
N LYS A 266 -0.63 23.45 11.59
CA LYS A 266 0.10 24.59 11.01
C LYS A 266 1.35 24.21 10.23
N GLY A 267 1.46 22.95 9.81
CA GLY A 267 2.55 22.46 8.98
C GLY A 267 2.32 22.71 7.48
N LEU A 268 1.03 22.86 7.08
CA LEU A 268 0.69 23.22 5.71
C LEU A 268 0.84 24.73 5.52
N THR A 269 1.66 25.09 4.53
CA THR A 269 1.74 26.42 3.93
C THR A 269 1.23 26.34 2.49
N PHE A 270 0.98 27.45 1.84
CA PHE A 270 0.58 27.43 0.43
C PHE A 270 1.63 26.73 -0.47
N GLN A 271 2.91 26.90 -0.15
CA GLN A 271 3.99 26.24 -0.87
C GLN A 271 4.01 24.72 -0.64
N THR A 272 3.86 24.27 0.60
CA THR A 272 3.79 22.82 0.92
C THR A 272 2.52 22.19 0.35
N PHE A 273 1.40 22.90 0.31
CA PHE A 273 0.18 22.48 -0.37
C PHE A 273 0.40 22.25 -1.88
N LEU A 274 1.05 23.21 -2.56
CA LEU A 274 1.38 23.06 -3.98
C LEU A 274 2.34 21.90 -4.22
N ASN A 275 3.32 21.70 -3.35
CA ASN A 275 4.24 20.57 -3.43
C ASN A 275 3.48 19.23 -3.21
N ALA A 276 2.59 19.16 -2.23
CA ALA A 276 1.74 18.01 -2.01
C ALA A 276 0.88 17.70 -3.25
N ALA A 277 0.28 18.72 -3.86
CA ALA A 277 -0.51 18.55 -5.08
C ALA A 277 0.33 18.03 -6.25
N LYS A 278 1.53 18.58 -6.47
CA LYS A 278 2.47 18.11 -7.52
C LYS A 278 2.91 16.67 -7.28
N ASN A 279 3.32 16.34 -6.06
CA ASN A 279 3.77 15.00 -5.69
C ASN A 279 2.64 13.97 -5.87
N SER A 280 1.43 14.32 -5.44
CA SER A 280 0.25 13.47 -5.63
C SER A 280 -0.11 13.30 -7.10
N ALA A 281 -0.09 14.37 -7.89
CA ALA A 281 -0.35 14.32 -9.32
C ALA A 281 0.66 13.41 -10.06
N THR A 282 1.95 13.51 -9.71
CA THR A 282 3.01 12.68 -10.28
C THR A 282 2.80 11.20 -9.91
N ALA A 283 2.51 10.91 -8.64
CA ALA A 283 2.27 9.56 -8.16
C ALA A 283 1.02 8.95 -8.83
N VAL A 284 -0.07 9.70 -8.86
CA VAL A 284 -1.34 9.28 -9.49
C VAL A 284 -1.16 9.07 -10.99
N GLY A 285 -0.47 9.99 -11.69
CA GLY A 285 -0.18 9.84 -13.11
C GLY A 285 0.57 8.54 -13.43
N SER A 286 1.59 8.22 -12.62
CA SER A 286 2.35 6.97 -12.76
C SER A 286 1.47 5.73 -12.53
N ILE A 287 0.60 5.78 -11.51
CA ILE A 287 -0.34 4.69 -11.20
C ILE A 287 -1.35 4.52 -12.34
N MET A 288 -1.94 5.60 -12.86
CA MET A 288 -2.96 5.54 -13.91
C MET A 288 -2.40 4.97 -15.22
N ILE A 289 -1.20 5.39 -15.64
CA ILE A 289 -0.53 4.84 -16.83
C ILE A 289 -0.26 3.34 -16.64
N MET A 290 0.20 2.94 -15.45
CA MET A 290 0.45 1.55 -15.14
C MET A 290 -0.84 0.73 -15.17
N ILE A 291 -1.95 1.25 -14.65
CA ILE A 291 -3.27 0.61 -14.70
C ILE A 291 -3.69 0.36 -16.15
N VAL A 292 -3.59 1.36 -17.04
CA VAL A 292 -3.99 1.21 -18.44
C VAL A 292 -3.22 0.07 -19.13
N PHE A 293 -1.90 0.10 -19.07
CA PHE A 293 -1.10 -0.93 -19.72
C PHE A 293 -1.33 -2.31 -19.13
N SER A 294 -1.48 -2.40 -17.80
CA SER A 294 -1.77 -3.68 -17.13
C SER A 294 -3.15 -4.23 -17.52
N LEU A 295 -4.17 -3.37 -17.60
CA LEU A 295 -5.52 -3.77 -18.03
C LEU A 295 -5.52 -4.28 -19.46
N ILE A 296 -4.84 -3.58 -20.38
CA ILE A 296 -4.76 -4.00 -21.79
C ILE A 296 -4.07 -5.36 -21.87
N LEU A 297 -2.97 -5.58 -21.14
CA LEU A 297 -2.29 -6.87 -21.13
C LEU A 297 -3.18 -7.96 -20.53
N SER A 298 -3.84 -7.69 -19.41
CA SER A 298 -4.79 -8.62 -18.80
C SER A 298 -5.95 -8.97 -19.75
N GLN A 299 -6.49 -7.98 -20.46
CA GLN A 299 -7.58 -8.21 -21.43
C GLN A 299 -7.10 -9.10 -22.59
N ILE A 300 -5.91 -8.88 -23.10
CA ILE A 300 -5.33 -9.75 -24.15
C ILE A 300 -5.16 -11.17 -23.60
N PHE A 301 -4.65 -11.35 -22.40
CA PHE A 301 -4.53 -12.69 -21.79
C PHE A 301 -5.90 -13.39 -21.66
N VAL A 302 -6.95 -12.65 -21.29
CA VAL A 302 -8.31 -13.21 -21.21
C VAL A 302 -8.85 -13.57 -22.59
N MET A 303 -8.64 -12.72 -23.60
CA MET A 303 -9.08 -12.99 -24.98
C MET A 303 -8.37 -14.21 -25.63
N GLU A 304 -7.18 -14.50 -25.15
CA GLU A 304 -6.33 -15.59 -25.62
C GLU A 304 -6.42 -16.86 -24.73
N ASP A 305 -7.42 -16.93 -23.85
CA ASP A 305 -7.68 -18.07 -22.94
C ASP A 305 -6.48 -18.48 -22.06
N VAL A 306 -5.53 -17.55 -21.83
CA VAL A 306 -4.35 -17.81 -20.99
C VAL A 306 -4.70 -18.23 -19.57
N PRO A 307 -5.72 -17.61 -18.89
CA PRO A 307 -6.15 -18.04 -17.56
C PRO A 307 -6.59 -19.50 -17.52
N GLN A 308 -7.35 -19.95 -18.51
CA GLN A 308 -7.86 -21.31 -18.62
C GLN A 308 -6.71 -22.31 -18.80
N ALA A 309 -5.76 -21.99 -19.70
CA ALA A 309 -4.59 -22.83 -19.91
C ALA A 309 -3.71 -22.93 -18.63
N MET A 310 -3.60 -21.84 -17.86
CA MET A 310 -2.87 -21.87 -16.58
C MET A 310 -3.59 -22.75 -15.53
N VAL A 311 -4.90 -22.62 -15.41
CA VAL A 311 -5.72 -23.43 -14.48
C VAL A 311 -5.61 -24.91 -14.85
N GLU A 312 -5.78 -25.28 -16.11
CA GLU A 312 -5.60 -26.65 -16.56
C GLU A 312 -4.19 -27.17 -16.25
N GLY A 313 -3.15 -26.37 -16.53
CA GLY A 313 -1.76 -26.73 -16.21
C GLY A 313 -1.55 -26.99 -14.71
N VAL A 314 -2.15 -26.18 -13.83
CA VAL A 314 -2.05 -26.37 -12.39
C VAL A 314 -2.81 -27.62 -11.92
N PHE A 315 -3.99 -27.90 -12.49
CA PHE A 315 -4.77 -29.10 -12.15
C PHE A 315 -4.11 -30.41 -12.62
N THR A 316 -3.23 -30.37 -13.61
CA THR A 316 -2.39 -31.54 -13.95
C THR A 316 -1.37 -31.85 -12.86
N ILE A 317 -0.93 -30.86 -12.08
CA ILE A 317 0.03 -31.02 -10.98
C ILE A 317 -0.65 -31.53 -9.72
N THR A 318 -1.80 -30.95 -9.36
CA THR A 318 -2.50 -31.34 -8.13
C THR A 318 -3.98 -30.93 -8.13
N GLN A 319 -4.80 -31.79 -7.53
CA GLN A 319 -6.21 -31.52 -7.21
C GLN A 319 -6.42 -31.25 -5.71
N ASN A 320 -5.36 -31.31 -4.90
CA ASN A 320 -5.45 -31.08 -3.46
C ASN A 320 -5.51 -29.59 -3.18
N LYS A 321 -6.61 -29.11 -2.59
CA LYS A 321 -6.84 -27.69 -2.27
C LYS A 321 -5.73 -27.07 -1.41
N VAL A 322 -5.18 -27.82 -0.46
CA VAL A 322 -4.11 -27.31 0.42
C VAL A 322 -2.82 -27.11 -0.37
N LEU A 323 -2.47 -28.08 -1.24
CA LEU A 323 -1.27 -27.99 -2.07
C LEU A 323 -1.42 -26.88 -3.10
N LEU A 324 -2.62 -26.71 -3.68
CA LEU A 324 -2.96 -25.61 -4.58
C LEU A 324 -2.73 -24.24 -3.90
N LEU A 325 -3.25 -24.06 -2.69
CA LEU A 325 -3.06 -22.82 -1.93
C LEU A 325 -1.58 -22.54 -1.63
N ILE A 326 -0.80 -23.58 -1.32
CA ILE A 326 0.64 -23.45 -1.11
C ILE A 326 1.34 -23.01 -2.39
N LEU A 327 1.01 -23.61 -3.54
CA LEU A 327 1.58 -23.24 -4.85
C LEU A 327 1.23 -21.80 -5.23
N ILE A 328 -0.04 -21.38 -5.02
CA ILE A 328 -0.47 -19.99 -5.26
C ILE A 328 0.31 -19.02 -4.36
N ASN A 329 0.44 -19.31 -3.06
CA ASN A 329 1.22 -18.47 -2.16
C ASN A 329 2.69 -18.38 -2.57
N PHE A 330 3.26 -19.48 -3.05
CA PHE A 330 4.64 -19.49 -3.55
C PHE A 330 4.79 -18.66 -4.82
N LEU A 331 3.84 -18.77 -5.76
CA LEU A 331 3.77 -17.92 -6.95
C LEU A 331 3.67 -16.45 -6.57
N LEU A 332 2.74 -16.09 -5.69
CA LEU A 332 2.53 -14.70 -5.23
C LEU A 332 3.77 -14.15 -4.53
N PHE A 333 4.49 -14.98 -3.78
CA PHE A 333 5.75 -14.60 -3.15
C PHE A 333 6.81 -14.20 -4.20
N PHE A 334 7.00 -15.01 -5.25
CA PHE A 334 7.94 -14.69 -6.32
C PHE A 334 7.52 -13.47 -7.14
N VAL A 335 6.25 -13.39 -7.51
CA VAL A 335 5.72 -12.22 -8.25
C VAL A 335 5.88 -10.95 -7.43
N GLY A 336 5.57 -10.99 -6.13
CA GLY A 336 5.71 -9.84 -5.24
C GLY A 336 7.16 -9.40 -5.01
N MET A 337 8.16 -10.25 -5.28
CA MET A 337 9.58 -9.85 -5.26
C MET A 337 9.99 -9.06 -6.51
N ILE A 338 9.33 -9.27 -7.64
CA ILE A 338 9.74 -8.76 -8.95
C ILE A 338 8.85 -7.60 -9.37
N VAL A 339 7.55 -7.70 -9.10
CA VAL A 339 6.51 -6.81 -9.63
C VAL A 339 5.91 -5.97 -8.50
N ASN A 340 5.56 -4.73 -8.82
CA ASN A 340 4.87 -3.83 -7.87
C ASN A 340 3.48 -4.38 -7.52
N ASP A 341 3.01 -4.04 -6.33
CA ASP A 341 1.74 -4.45 -5.73
C ASP A 341 0.50 -4.12 -6.60
N VAL A 342 0.41 -2.90 -7.13
CA VAL A 342 -0.70 -2.49 -8.03
C VAL A 342 -0.75 -3.37 -9.27
N THR A 343 0.39 -3.59 -9.90
CA THR A 343 0.51 -4.41 -11.09
C THR A 343 0.18 -5.88 -10.84
N SER A 344 0.68 -6.41 -9.73
CA SER A 344 0.40 -7.80 -9.35
C SER A 344 -1.09 -8.05 -9.18
N ILE A 345 -1.81 -7.09 -8.58
CA ILE A 345 -3.26 -7.20 -8.39
C ILE A 345 -4.01 -7.14 -9.72
N ILE A 346 -3.65 -6.23 -10.62
CA ILE A 346 -4.34 -6.09 -11.90
C ILE A 346 -4.10 -7.30 -12.78
N LEU A 347 -2.88 -7.84 -12.77
CA LEU A 347 -2.52 -8.98 -13.61
C LEU A 347 -3.05 -10.31 -13.05
N LEU A 348 -2.86 -10.54 -11.74
CA LEU A 348 -3.18 -11.82 -11.11
C LEU A 348 -4.59 -11.86 -10.50
N GLY A 349 -5.18 -10.70 -10.18
CA GLY A 349 -6.52 -10.63 -9.59
C GLY A 349 -7.56 -11.41 -10.41
N PRO A 350 -7.74 -11.13 -11.70
CA PRO A 350 -8.66 -11.87 -12.56
C PRO A 350 -8.28 -13.34 -12.78
N LEU A 351 -6.98 -13.68 -12.67
CA LEU A 351 -6.49 -15.05 -12.86
C LEU A 351 -6.75 -15.95 -11.64
N LEU A 352 -6.90 -15.37 -10.45
CA LEU A 352 -7.06 -16.10 -9.19
C LEU A 352 -8.52 -16.21 -8.73
N LEU A 353 -9.44 -15.56 -9.43
CA LEU A 353 -10.89 -15.64 -9.23
C LEU A 353 -11.52 -16.76 -10.03
#